data_8170388cfe8e76e6ec865bc4b2cf5ee1
#
_entry.id   8170388cfe8e76e6ec865bc4b2cf5ee1
#
_cell.length_a   1.000
_cell.length_b   1.000
_cell.length_c   1.000
_cell.angle_alpha   90.00
_cell.angle_beta   90.00
_cell.angle_gamma   90.00
#
_symmetry.space_group_name_H-M   'P 1'
#
loop_
_entity.id
_entity.type
_entity.pdbx_description
1 polymer ?
#
loop_
_entity_poly.entity_id
_entity_poly.type
_entity_poly.pdbx_seq_one_letter_code
_entity_poly.pdbx_strand_id
1 'polypeptide(L)'
;MKFLLFGTGDYYNRYKIWFERKEVLALIDNSKEKQGQYIDGILVIPPEDISRYEDEYDAVVVLSFYVKTMKEQLIHLGVEENKIYHFFDLHSLICYNELKKEIRYYAYGQGDSEKILLLSHDLTLGGPALALYHAAQVLVRRGYQAVYGSMLDGPLRKILAEEGIPVVVDENLMIETMRETEWIRGYSLVICNTMNFHVFLSDRDKNIPVAWWLHDALFFYDGVSAEVMDKLETENMKIWSVGPIPERAVKTFRPDFHVEDLLYGVADQKKEKNELDRHDNNSKLIRLIDEDKNRKEPQGKRIDKIRFITIGYIEYRKGQDILLEAIRRLRPDVRQKAEFFFVGQNTSLMAQEIMEIAGDIPEIIVTGPVDREEVDKLLNQSDVLVCPSREDPMPTVAAEAMMHEVPCLISNTTGTARYLRDDLDGIVFQSGNAEQLGDVLSKCIQGYYDLERMGRNARRVYEKYFSMEAFENRFMSLIEQTWT
;
A
#
# COMPACT_ATOMS: atom_id res chain seq x y z
N MET A 1 -21.55 25.20 -6.11
CA MET A 1 -20.24 25.39 -5.43
C MET A 1 -19.16 25.43 -6.49
N LYS A 2 -18.25 26.38 -6.33
CA LYS A 2 -17.05 26.56 -7.17
C LYS A 2 -15.83 26.06 -6.41
N PHE A 3 -14.95 25.35 -7.08
CA PHE A 3 -13.85 24.63 -6.47
C PHE A 3 -12.49 25.10 -6.97
N LEU A 4 -11.50 25.02 -6.07
CA LEU A 4 -10.09 24.91 -6.40
C LEU A 4 -9.61 23.53 -6.00
N LEU A 5 -8.83 22.85 -6.84
CA LEU A 5 -8.33 21.50 -6.56
C LEU A 5 -6.81 21.55 -6.37
N PHE A 6 -6.33 21.13 -5.22
CA PHE A 6 -4.90 21.16 -4.89
C PHE A 6 -4.27 19.77 -4.97
N GLY A 7 -3.35 19.60 -5.91
CA GLY A 7 -2.68 18.38 -6.30
C GLY A 7 -3.17 17.85 -7.64
N THR A 8 -2.28 17.70 -8.61
CA THR A 8 -2.57 17.25 -9.98
C THR A 8 -1.93 15.89 -10.30
N GLY A 9 -1.63 15.10 -9.26
CA GLY A 9 -1.07 13.75 -9.37
C GLY A 9 -2.12 12.65 -9.46
N ASP A 10 -1.79 11.46 -8.97
CA ASP A 10 -2.64 10.27 -9.04
C ASP A 10 -4.01 10.48 -8.37
N TYR A 11 -4.06 11.23 -7.28
CA TYR A 11 -5.31 11.54 -6.58
C TYR A 11 -6.23 12.42 -7.39
N TYR A 12 -5.70 13.40 -8.13
CA TYR A 12 -6.49 14.15 -9.09
C TYR A 12 -7.14 13.22 -10.12
N ASN A 13 -6.37 12.32 -10.72
CA ASN A 13 -6.88 11.37 -11.71
C ASN A 13 -7.96 10.43 -11.15
N ARG A 14 -7.87 10.04 -9.87
CA ARG A 14 -8.85 9.19 -9.18
C ARG A 14 -10.15 9.91 -8.87
N TYR A 15 -10.06 11.17 -8.44
CA TYR A 15 -11.21 11.92 -7.89
C TYR A 15 -11.82 12.96 -8.82
N LYS A 16 -11.15 13.33 -9.93
CA LYS A 16 -11.66 14.34 -10.90
C LYS A 16 -13.05 14.02 -11.46
N ILE A 17 -13.43 12.76 -11.52
CA ILE A 17 -14.76 12.32 -11.96
C ILE A 17 -15.91 12.92 -11.16
N TRP A 18 -15.67 13.30 -9.91
CA TRP A 18 -16.64 13.93 -9.01
C TRP A 18 -16.82 15.42 -9.28
N PHE A 19 -15.91 16.00 -10.08
CA PHE A 19 -15.91 17.43 -10.44
C PHE A 19 -16.31 17.70 -11.90
N GLU A 20 -16.58 16.68 -12.72
CA GLU A 20 -16.93 16.81 -14.14
C GLU A 20 -18.10 17.76 -14.44
N ARG A 21 -19.06 17.88 -13.50
CA ARG A 21 -20.23 18.77 -13.60
C ARG A 21 -20.17 19.95 -12.63
N LYS A 22 -19.02 20.20 -12.04
CA LYS A 22 -18.80 21.28 -11.09
C LYS A 22 -17.92 22.35 -11.72
N GLU A 23 -18.05 23.58 -11.23
CA GLU A 23 -17.19 24.67 -11.68
C GLU A 23 -15.86 24.61 -10.94
N VAL A 24 -14.82 24.11 -11.61
CA VAL A 24 -13.42 24.12 -11.12
C VAL A 24 -12.73 25.32 -11.73
N LEU A 25 -12.38 26.31 -10.90
CA LEU A 25 -11.80 27.57 -11.33
C LEU A 25 -10.32 27.43 -11.72
N ALA A 26 -9.56 26.64 -10.93
CA ALA A 26 -8.16 26.35 -11.22
C ALA A 26 -7.72 25.06 -10.52
N LEU A 27 -6.64 24.47 -11.03
CA LEU A 27 -5.86 23.44 -10.34
C LEU A 27 -4.67 24.09 -9.66
N ILE A 28 -4.30 23.66 -8.48
CA ILE A 28 -3.14 24.15 -7.73
C ILE A 28 -2.11 23.01 -7.68
N ASP A 29 -0.84 23.31 -7.94
CA ASP A 29 0.23 22.32 -7.80
C ASP A 29 1.56 23.01 -7.39
N ASN A 30 2.31 22.36 -6.50
CA ASN A 30 3.63 22.83 -6.06
C ASN A 30 4.72 22.61 -7.13
N SER A 31 4.49 21.74 -8.12
CA SER A 31 5.45 21.45 -9.19
C SER A 31 5.54 22.63 -10.17
N LYS A 32 6.71 23.28 -10.20
CA LYS A 32 6.98 24.39 -11.13
C LYS A 32 6.83 24.00 -12.60
N GLU A 33 7.06 22.73 -12.91
CA GLU A 33 6.94 22.22 -14.29
C GLU A 33 5.50 22.19 -14.77
N LYS A 34 4.54 21.99 -13.85
CA LYS A 34 3.11 21.94 -14.18
C LYS A 34 2.43 23.31 -14.18
N GLN A 35 2.99 24.26 -13.44
CA GLN A 35 2.44 25.62 -13.32
C GLN A 35 2.38 26.33 -14.67
N GLY A 36 1.26 26.98 -14.96
CA GLY A 36 0.98 27.64 -16.22
C GLY A 36 0.50 26.70 -17.34
N GLN A 37 0.49 25.39 -17.11
CA GLN A 37 -0.07 24.41 -18.06
C GLN A 37 -1.58 24.23 -17.85
N TYR A 38 -2.23 23.61 -18.83
CA TYR A 38 -3.63 23.20 -18.74
C TYR A 38 -3.72 21.68 -18.59
N ILE A 39 -4.43 21.22 -17.58
CA ILE A 39 -4.77 19.79 -17.38
C ILE A 39 -6.29 19.68 -17.45
N ASP A 40 -6.79 18.81 -18.32
CA ASP A 40 -8.23 18.65 -18.59
C ASP A 40 -8.95 19.97 -18.92
N GLY A 41 -8.23 20.92 -19.56
CA GLY A 41 -8.74 22.24 -19.92
C GLY A 41 -8.76 23.27 -18.77
N ILE A 42 -8.25 22.93 -17.60
CA ILE A 42 -8.20 23.79 -16.40
C ILE A 42 -6.75 24.25 -16.18
N LEU A 43 -6.57 25.54 -15.92
CA LEU A 43 -5.25 26.13 -15.67
C LEU A 43 -4.65 25.63 -14.35
N VAL A 44 -3.39 25.23 -14.36
CA VAL A 44 -2.61 24.92 -13.16
C VAL A 44 -1.90 26.19 -12.67
N ILE A 45 -2.19 26.60 -11.45
CA ILE A 45 -1.60 27.79 -10.82
C ILE A 45 -0.64 27.38 -9.68
N PRO A 46 0.37 28.22 -9.37
CA PRO A 46 1.12 28.08 -8.13
C PRO A 46 0.22 28.38 -6.92
N PRO A 47 0.51 27.81 -5.73
CA PRO A 47 -0.29 28.05 -4.54
C PRO A 47 -0.40 29.54 -4.15
N GLU A 48 0.64 30.34 -4.41
CA GLU A 48 0.69 31.78 -4.12
C GLU A 48 -0.34 32.58 -4.91
N ASP A 49 -0.78 32.08 -6.06
CA ASP A 49 -1.77 32.72 -6.94
C ASP A 49 -3.22 32.49 -6.48
N ILE A 50 -3.45 31.76 -5.40
CA ILE A 50 -4.79 31.51 -4.86
C ILE A 50 -5.53 32.80 -4.50
N SER A 51 -4.80 33.83 -4.10
CA SER A 51 -5.35 35.16 -3.78
C SER A 51 -6.03 35.85 -4.97
N ARG A 52 -5.73 35.44 -6.22
CA ARG A 52 -6.43 35.94 -7.43
C ARG A 52 -7.87 35.49 -7.52
N TYR A 53 -8.23 34.44 -6.77
CA TYR A 53 -9.56 33.84 -6.73
C TYR A 53 -10.30 34.13 -5.42
N GLU A 54 -9.76 35.09 -4.61
CA GLU A 54 -10.38 35.53 -3.35
C GLU A 54 -11.86 35.90 -3.61
N ASP A 55 -12.75 35.40 -2.77
CA ASP A 55 -14.20 35.53 -2.91
C ASP A 55 -14.86 34.80 -4.11
N GLU A 56 -14.11 34.10 -4.96
CA GLU A 56 -14.69 33.42 -6.12
C GLU A 56 -14.96 31.93 -5.89
N TYR A 57 -14.26 31.27 -4.91
CA TYR A 57 -14.40 29.85 -4.63
C TYR A 57 -15.14 29.59 -3.31
N ASP A 58 -15.86 28.49 -3.27
CA ASP A 58 -16.55 28.01 -2.09
C ASP A 58 -15.67 27.03 -1.28
N ALA A 59 -14.84 26.23 -1.96
CA ALA A 59 -13.99 25.22 -1.35
C ALA A 59 -12.67 24.97 -2.08
N VAL A 60 -11.62 24.67 -1.31
CA VAL A 60 -10.35 24.11 -1.81
C VAL A 60 -10.29 22.65 -1.40
N VAL A 61 -10.18 21.74 -2.37
CA VAL A 61 -10.10 20.30 -2.09
C VAL A 61 -8.68 19.81 -2.31
N VAL A 62 -8.07 19.30 -1.25
CA VAL A 62 -6.73 18.69 -1.28
C VAL A 62 -6.84 17.26 -1.81
N LEU A 63 -6.24 17.03 -2.97
CA LEU A 63 -6.19 15.73 -3.65
C LEU A 63 -4.80 15.10 -3.49
N SER A 64 -4.44 14.85 -2.23
CA SER A 64 -3.14 14.31 -1.84
C SER A 64 -3.20 13.71 -0.46
N PHE A 65 -2.33 12.75 -0.15
CA PHE A 65 -2.13 12.27 1.22
C PHE A 65 -1.28 13.22 2.09
N TYR A 66 -0.57 14.16 1.49
CA TYR A 66 0.19 15.19 2.24
C TYR A 66 -0.73 16.29 2.77
N VAL A 67 -1.90 15.89 3.30
CA VAL A 67 -3.01 16.76 3.69
C VAL A 67 -2.54 17.81 4.67
N LYS A 68 -1.86 17.39 5.75
CA LYS A 68 -1.42 18.29 6.81
C LYS A 68 -0.54 19.41 6.27
N THR A 69 0.51 19.06 5.52
CA THR A 69 1.45 20.03 4.95
C THR A 69 0.75 20.98 3.96
N MET A 70 -0.13 20.44 3.10
CA MET A 70 -0.84 21.25 2.10
C MET A 70 -1.90 22.13 2.75
N LYS A 71 -2.57 21.65 3.80
CA LYS A 71 -3.52 22.46 4.60
C LYS A 71 -2.82 23.60 5.32
N GLU A 72 -1.68 23.33 5.97
CA GLU A 72 -0.84 24.36 6.60
C GLU A 72 -0.37 25.41 5.60
N GLN A 73 0.02 24.98 4.39
CA GLN A 73 0.39 25.90 3.30
C GLN A 73 -0.78 26.80 2.89
N LEU A 74 -1.98 26.24 2.70
CA LEU A 74 -3.17 27.01 2.34
C LEU A 74 -3.56 28.03 3.43
N ILE A 75 -3.53 27.63 4.70
CA ILE A 75 -3.79 28.52 5.83
C ILE A 75 -2.78 29.67 5.87
N HIS A 76 -1.49 29.36 5.63
CA HIS A 76 -0.44 30.39 5.57
C HIS A 76 -0.65 31.39 4.42
N LEU A 77 -1.27 30.95 3.32
CA LEU A 77 -1.65 31.79 2.17
C LEU A 77 -2.98 32.53 2.37
N GLY A 78 -3.61 32.42 3.54
CA GLY A 78 -4.81 33.16 3.90
C GLY A 78 -6.13 32.46 3.61
N VAL A 79 -6.11 31.18 3.21
CA VAL A 79 -7.33 30.41 3.01
C VAL A 79 -7.97 30.09 4.36
N GLU A 80 -9.27 30.37 4.48
CA GLU A 80 -10.04 30.04 5.67
C GLU A 80 -10.09 28.53 5.88
N GLU A 81 -9.81 28.05 7.09
CA GLU A 81 -9.74 26.63 7.40
C GLU A 81 -11.04 25.87 7.09
N ASN A 82 -12.19 26.49 7.28
CA ASN A 82 -13.50 25.93 6.98
C ASN A 82 -13.81 25.79 5.48
N LYS A 83 -12.96 26.35 4.60
CA LYS A 83 -13.03 26.16 3.15
C LYS A 83 -12.05 25.11 2.63
N ILE A 84 -11.20 24.52 3.51
CA ILE A 84 -10.22 23.51 3.12
C ILE A 84 -10.77 22.11 3.42
N TYR A 85 -10.91 21.32 2.40
CA TYR A 85 -11.44 19.96 2.44
C TYR A 85 -10.40 18.96 1.89
N HIS A 86 -10.59 17.70 2.22
CA HIS A 86 -9.83 16.59 1.69
C HIS A 86 -10.71 15.71 0.81
N PHE A 87 -10.14 14.82 0.00
CA PHE A 87 -10.95 13.91 -0.81
C PHE A 87 -11.82 12.94 0.02
N PHE A 88 -11.51 12.72 1.29
CA PHE A 88 -12.40 12.01 2.21
C PHE A 88 -13.66 12.80 2.61
N ASP A 89 -13.66 14.11 2.42
CA ASP A 89 -14.81 14.96 2.73
C ASP A 89 -15.80 15.12 1.57
N LEU A 90 -15.54 14.44 0.43
CA LEU A 90 -16.37 14.57 -0.78
C LEU A 90 -17.83 14.21 -0.54
N HIS A 91 -18.11 13.27 0.38
CA HIS A 91 -19.48 12.91 0.76
C HIS A 91 -20.28 14.10 1.31
N SER A 92 -19.62 15.09 1.92
CA SER A 92 -20.24 16.32 2.45
C SER A 92 -20.34 17.44 1.41
N LEU A 93 -19.48 17.41 0.39
CA LEU A 93 -19.38 18.47 -0.64
C LEU A 93 -20.20 18.17 -1.89
N ILE A 94 -20.43 16.89 -2.18
CA ILE A 94 -21.06 16.43 -3.43
C ILE A 94 -22.43 15.87 -3.10
N CYS A 95 -23.45 16.43 -3.75
CA CYS A 95 -24.81 15.90 -3.65
C CYS A 95 -24.88 14.58 -4.42
N TYR A 96 -24.93 13.47 -3.68
CA TYR A 96 -24.96 12.10 -4.17
C TYR A 96 -25.98 11.86 -5.29
N ASN A 97 -27.21 12.39 -5.13
CA ASN A 97 -28.29 12.17 -6.11
C ASN A 97 -28.05 12.79 -7.49
N GLU A 98 -27.10 13.72 -7.61
CA GLU A 98 -26.82 14.42 -8.86
C GLU A 98 -25.74 13.76 -9.72
N LEU A 99 -24.90 12.90 -9.15
CA LEU A 99 -23.68 12.39 -9.78
C LEU A 99 -23.48 10.87 -9.64
N LYS A 100 -24.57 10.11 -9.38
CA LYS A 100 -24.47 8.65 -9.27
C LYS A 100 -23.82 8.05 -10.51
N LYS A 101 -22.72 7.29 -10.31
CA LYS A 101 -21.99 6.60 -11.35
C LYS A 101 -22.60 5.21 -11.61
N GLU A 102 -22.42 4.69 -12.81
CA GLU A 102 -22.90 3.35 -13.19
C GLU A 102 -22.05 2.27 -12.49
N ILE A 103 -22.72 1.30 -11.87
CA ILE A 103 -22.08 0.16 -11.21
C ILE A 103 -21.77 -0.89 -12.27
N ARG A 104 -20.53 -1.36 -12.31
CA ARG A 104 -20.06 -2.34 -13.31
C ARG A 104 -19.89 -3.71 -12.63
N TYR A 105 -20.58 -4.71 -13.18
CA TYR A 105 -20.57 -6.08 -12.69
C TYR A 105 -19.80 -6.99 -13.65
N TYR A 106 -18.83 -7.76 -13.14
CA TYR A 106 -18.02 -8.68 -13.94
C TYR A 106 -18.11 -10.09 -13.37
N ALA A 107 -18.34 -11.10 -14.24
CA ALA A 107 -18.44 -12.51 -13.87
C ALA A 107 -19.44 -12.80 -12.72
N TYR A 108 -20.55 -12.07 -12.72
CA TYR A 108 -21.58 -12.20 -11.68
C TYR A 108 -22.41 -13.45 -11.90
N GLY A 109 -22.29 -14.45 -10.99
CA GLY A 109 -23.09 -15.68 -11.01
C GLY A 109 -24.17 -15.68 -9.93
N GLN A 110 -25.33 -16.31 -10.21
CA GLN A 110 -26.34 -16.59 -9.18
C GLN A 110 -25.95 -17.87 -8.44
N GLY A 111 -25.79 -17.81 -7.13
CA GLY A 111 -25.56 -18.97 -6.25
C GLY A 111 -26.38 -18.82 -4.98
N ASP A 112 -26.79 -19.97 -4.40
CA ASP A 112 -27.67 -20.05 -3.22
C ASP A 112 -26.90 -20.15 -1.88
N SER A 113 -25.57 -20.03 -1.88
CA SER A 113 -24.74 -20.08 -0.67
C SER A 113 -24.53 -18.71 -0.04
N GLU A 114 -24.16 -18.70 1.23
CA GLU A 114 -23.79 -17.47 1.96
C GLU A 114 -22.70 -16.69 1.25
N LYS A 115 -23.00 -15.42 0.91
CA LYS A 115 -22.13 -14.55 0.14
C LYS A 115 -21.35 -13.63 1.05
N ILE A 116 -20.02 -13.63 0.91
CA ILE A 116 -19.13 -12.71 1.59
C ILE A 116 -18.64 -11.66 0.61
N LEU A 117 -18.83 -10.40 0.94
CA LEU A 117 -18.34 -9.27 0.16
C LEU A 117 -17.00 -8.79 0.70
N LEU A 118 -16.01 -8.69 -0.17
CA LEU A 118 -14.71 -8.11 0.15
C LEU A 118 -14.57 -6.78 -0.59
N LEU A 119 -14.44 -5.67 0.13
CA LEU A 119 -14.37 -4.33 -0.43
C LEU A 119 -12.94 -3.77 -0.39
N SER A 120 -12.38 -3.46 -1.54
CA SER A 120 -11.10 -2.80 -1.73
C SER A 120 -11.27 -1.35 -2.19
N HIS A 121 -10.34 -0.48 -1.85
CA HIS A 121 -10.33 0.89 -2.38
C HIS A 121 -9.90 0.95 -3.85
N ASP A 122 -9.12 -0.02 -4.34
CA ASP A 122 -8.76 -0.16 -5.75
C ASP A 122 -8.47 -1.63 -6.12
N LEU A 123 -8.27 -1.87 -7.41
CA LEU A 123 -7.88 -3.17 -7.98
C LEU A 123 -6.44 -3.13 -8.51
N THR A 124 -5.55 -2.40 -7.85
CA THR A 124 -4.12 -2.43 -8.14
C THR A 124 -3.47 -3.73 -7.64
N LEU A 125 -2.22 -3.98 -8.02
CA LEU A 125 -1.41 -5.08 -7.48
C LEU A 125 -0.64 -4.64 -6.22
N GLY A 126 -1.18 -3.68 -5.48
CA GLY A 126 -0.64 -3.19 -4.22
C GLY A 126 -0.90 -4.14 -3.04
N GLY A 127 -0.12 -3.98 -1.96
CA GLY A 127 -0.18 -4.86 -0.78
C GLY A 127 -1.58 -5.07 -0.20
N PRO A 128 -2.36 -4.02 0.11
CA PRO A 128 -3.70 -4.19 0.66
C PRO A 128 -4.66 -4.92 -0.27
N ALA A 129 -4.68 -4.58 -1.57
CA ALA A 129 -5.55 -5.23 -2.54
C ALA A 129 -5.20 -6.72 -2.73
N LEU A 130 -3.90 -7.04 -2.76
CA LEU A 130 -3.44 -8.43 -2.82
C LEU A 130 -3.74 -9.22 -1.54
N ALA A 131 -3.64 -8.59 -0.36
CA ALA A 131 -4.00 -9.23 0.90
C ALA A 131 -5.49 -9.64 0.91
N LEU A 132 -6.36 -8.74 0.44
CA LEU A 132 -7.79 -9.01 0.33
C LEU A 132 -8.10 -10.05 -0.76
N TYR A 133 -7.35 -10.06 -1.86
CA TYR A 133 -7.43 -11.10 -2.90
C TYR A 133 -7.09 -12.48 -2.33
N HIS A 134 -6.02 -12.61 -1.54
CA HIS A 134 -5.68 -13.86 -0.87
C HIS A 134 -6.78 -14.29 0.12
N ALA A 135 -7.44 -13.35 0.79
CA ALA A 135 -8.60 -13.64 1.64
C ALA A 135 -9.76 -14.21 0.80
N ALA A 136 -10.04 -13.61 -0.37
CA ALA A 136 -11.06 -14.14 -1.28
C ALA A 136 -10.75 -15.57 -1.75
N GLN A 137 -9.49 -15.85 -2.11
CA GLN A 137 -9.06 -17.21 -2.48
C GLN A 137 -9.24 -18.22 -1.33
N VAL A 138 -8.92 -17.83 -0.09
CA VAL A 138 -9.13 -18.67 1.09
C VAL A 138 -10.61 -19.00 1.25
N LEU A 139 -11.48 -17.98 1.17
CA LEU A 139 -12.94 -18.17 1.29
C LEU A 139 -13.48 -19.13 0.23
N VAL A 140 -13.07 -18.95 -1.03
CA VAL A 140 -13.50 -19.83 -2.14
C VAL A 140 -13.03 -21.27 -1.90
N ARG A 141 -11.77 -21.49 -1.48
CA ARG A 141 -11.27 -22.83 -1.15
C ARG A 141 -12.02 -23.48 0.03
N ARG A 142 -12.54 -22.68 0.95
CA ARG A 142 -13.35 -23.14 2.11
C ARG A 142 -14.83 -23.31 1.78
N GLY A 143 -15.24 -23.08 0.53
CA GLY A 143 -16.61 -23.32 0.05
C GLY A 143 -17.56 -22.12 0.20
N TYR A 144 -17.07 -20.95 0.60
CA TYR A 144 -17.85 -19.72 0.63
C TYR A 144 -17.95 -19.09 -0.75
N GLN A 145 -19.00 -18.32 -1.01
CA GLN A 145 -19.08 -17.48 -2.18
C GLN A 145 -18.47 -16.10 -1.86
N ALA A 146 -17.27 -15.84 -2.39
CA ALA A 146 -16.64 -14.55 -2.29
C ALA A 146 -17.03 -13.67 -3.49
N VAL A 147 -17.36 -12.41 -3.21
CA VAL A 147 -17.54 -11.35 -4.22
C VAL A 147 -16.56 -10.23 -3.89
N TYR A 148 -15.84 -9.77 -4.89
CA TYR A 148 -14.85 -8.72 -4.71
C TYR A 148 -15.39 -7.38 -5.21
N GLY A 149 -15.62 -6.42 -4.31
CA GLY A 149 -16.05 -5.07 -4.64
C GLY A 149 -14.89 -4.07 -4.61
N SER A 150 -14.93 -3.03 -5.43
CA SER A 150 -13.89 -2.01 -5.44
C SER A 150 -14.43 -0.63 -5.82
N MET A 151 -13.84 0.43 -5.24
CA MET A 151 -14.10 1.82 -5.62
C MET A 151 -13.55 2.12 -7.02
N LEU A 152 -12.38 1.57 -7.37
CA LEU A 152 -11.67 1.84 -8.61
C LEU A 152 -11.32 0.55 -9.34
N ASP A 153 -11.37 0.60 -10.68
CA ASP A 153 -10.93 -0.50 -11.54
C ASP A 153 -9.40 -0.62 -11.57
N GLY A 154 -8.90 -1.80 -11.94
CA GLY A 154 -7.47 -2.05 -12.06
C GLY A 154 -7.13 -3.45 -12.55
N PRO A 155 -5.83 -3.76 -12.67
CA PRO A 155 -5.35 -5.02 -13.25
C PRO A 155 -5.78 -6.28 -12.47
N LEU A 156 -5.99 -6.17 -11.16
CA LEU A 156 -6.44 -7.30 -10.32
C LEU A 156 -7.82 -7.83 -10.73
N ARG A 157 -8.69 -7.00 -11.35
CA ARG A 157 -10.00 -7.44 -11.86
C ARG A 157 -9.89 -8.60 -12.85
N LYS A 158 -8.89 -8.55 -13.74
CA LYS A 158 -8.67 -9.62 -14.72
C LYS A 158 -8.32 -10.95 -14.04
N ILE A 159 -7.45 -10.89 -13.05
CA ILE A 159 -7.00 -12.06 -12.27
C ILE A 159 -8.19 -12.69 -11.52
N LEU A 160 -8.98 -11.86 -10.81
CA LEU A 160 -10.18 -12.31 -10.11
C LEU A 160 -11.19 -12.99 -11.05
N ALA A 161 -11.42 -12.40 -12.22
CA ALA A 161 -12.35 -12.94 -13.22
C ALA A 161 -11.87 -14.29 -13.80
N GLU A 162 -10.56 -14.46 -14.02
CA GLU A 162 -9.97 -15.72 -14.50
C GLU A 162 -10.07 -16.84 -13.45
N GLU A 163 -10.06 -16.49 -12.16
CA GLU A 163 -10.32 -17.44 -11.06
C GLU A 163 -11.81 -17.66 -10.76
N GLY A 164 -12.69 -17.03 -11.52
CA GLY A 164 -14.13 -17.16 -11.35
C GLY A 164 -14.69 -16.42 -10.12
N ILE A 165 -13.93 -15.47 -9.55
CA ILE A 165 -14.39 -14.62 -8.45
C ILE A 165 -15.14 -13.43 -9.04
N PRO A 166 -16.46 -13.26 -8.74
CA PRO A 166 -17.23 -12.11 -9.22
C PRO A 166 -16.67 -10.78 -8.74
N VAL A 167 -16.66 -9.78 -9.63
CA VAL A 167 -16.14 -8.44 -9.30
C VAL A 167 -17.21 -7.39 -9.53
N VAL A 168 -17.34 -6.46 -8.59
CA VAL A 168 -18.19 -5.25 -8.69
C VAL A 168 -17.27 -4.03 -8.59
N VAL A 169 -17.32 -3.15 -9.59
CA VAL A 169 -16.63 -1.86 -9.53
C VAL A 169 -17.69 -0.76 -9.39
N ASP A 170 -17.62 -0.07 -8.27
CA ASP A 170 -18.57 0.97 -7.88
C ASP A 170 -17.85 2.19 -7.31
N GLU A 171 -17.69 3.21 -8.13
CA GLU A 171 -17.04 4.46 -7.76
C GLU A 171 -17.86 5.23 -6.70
N ASN A 172 -19.17 4.98 -6.60
CA ASN A 172 -20.01 5.63 -5.59
C ASN A 172 -19.58 5.30 -4.15
N LEU A 173 -18.92 4.16 -3.92
CA LEU A 173 -18.35 3.80 -2.62
C LEU A 173 -17.36 4.83 -2.05
N MET A 174 -16.86 5.77 -2.87
CA MET A 174 -16.00 6.87 -2.40
C MET A 174 -16.78 7.93 -1.62
N ILE A 175 -18.10 8.03 -1.84
CA ILE A 175 -18.94 9.10 -1.28
C ILE A 175 -20.20 8.57 -0.59
N GLU A 176 -20.59 7.31 -0.83
CA GLU A 176 -21.75 6.69 -0.20
C GLU A 176 -21.40 6.05 1.15
N THR A 177 -22.37 6.05 2.06
CA THR A 177 -22.37 5.20 3.23
C THR A 177 -22.86 3.78 2.87
N MET A 178 -22.63 2.82 3.76
CA MET A 178 -23.11 1.45 3.57
C MET A 178 -24.63 1.37 3.44
N ARG A 179 -25.35 2.23 4.17
CA ARG A 179 -26.82 2.29 4.13
C ARG A 179 -27.35 2.78 2.80
N GLU A 180 -26.63 3.68 2.13
CA GLU A 180 -26.97 4.24 0.82
C GLU A 180 -26.67 3.27 -0.33
N THR A 181 -25.75 2.32 -0.13
CA THR A 181 -25.30 1.36 -1.13
C THR A 181 -26.23 0.14 -1.17
N GLU A 182 -27.28 0.21 -1.98
CA GLU A 182 -28.37 -0.79 -1.99
C GLU A 182 -27.93 -2.22 -2.37
N TRP A 183 -26.96 -2.38 -3.26
CA TRP A 183 -26.54 -3.68 -3.77
C TRP A 183 -25.80 -4.54 -2.73
N ILE A 184 -25.38 -3.94 -1.61
CA ILE A 184 -24.73 -4.66 -0.50
C ILE A 184 -25.74 -5.44 0.35
N ARG A 185 -27.00 -5.11 0.27
CA ARG A 185 -28.05 -5.83 1.00
C ARG A 185 -28.10 -7.30 0.55
N GLY A 186 -28.04 -8.20 1.51
CA GLY A 186 -28.10 -9.66 1.25
C GLY A 186 -26.76 -10.36 1.26
N TYR A 187 -25.66 -9.67 1.60
CA TYR A 187 -24.41 -10.32 1.96
C TYR A 187 -24.43 -10.69 3.44
N SER A 188 -23.86 -11.88 3.74
CA SER A 188 -23.81 -12.40 5.12
C SER A 188 -22.69 -11.79 5.94
N LEU A 189 -21.66 -11.27 5.27
CA LEU A 189 -20.52 -10.58 5.86
C LEU A 189 -19.94 -9.60 4.84
N VAL A 190 -19.53 -8.42 5.31
CA VAL A 190 -18.77 -7.44 4.50
C VAL A 190 -17.40 -7.22 5.13
N ILE A 191 -16.33 -7.45 4.37
CA ILE A 191 -14.95 -7.19 4.78
C ILE A 191 -14.46 -5.94 4.05
N CYS A 192 -14.30 -4.84 4.78
CA CYS A 192 -13.78 -3.57 4.24
C CYS A 192 -12.27 -3.49 4.45
N ASN A 193 -11.53 -3.13 3.40
CA ASN A 193 -10.08 -3.08 3.43
C ASN A 193 -9.57 -1.65 3.38
N THR A 194 -8.72 -1.27 4.33
CA THR A 194 -8.12 0.06 4.50
C THR A 194 -9.01 1.14 5.15
N MET A 195 -8.38 2.24 5.54
CA MET A 195 -9.03 3.40 6.13
C MET A 195 -9.98 4.12 5.15
N ASN A 196 -9.84 3.92 3.85
CA ASN A 196 -10.70 4.54 2.84
C ASN A 196 -12.21 4.26 3.04
N PHE A 197 -12.55 3.20 3.78
CA PHE A 197 -13.95 2.85 4.08
C PHE A 197 -14.51 3.48 5.36
N HIS A 198 -13.81 4.40 6.03
CA HIS A 198 -14.32 5.01 7.27
C HIS A 198 -15.62 5.80 7.05
N VAL A 199 -15.75 6.54 5.92
CA VAL A 199 -17.00 7.23 5.56
C VAL A 199 -18.10 6.23 5.25
N PHE A 200 -17.81 5.22 4.45
CA PHE A 200 -18.74 4.14 4.12
C PHE A 200 -19.30 3.46 5.37
N LEU A 201 -18.48 3.22 6.37
CA LEU A 201 -18.85 2.57 7.62
C LEU A 201 -19.54 3.50 8.65
N SER A 202 -19.54 4.82 8.44
CA SER A 202 -20.06 5.80 9.38
C SER A 202 -21.61 5.75 9.51
N ASP A 203 -22.31 5.25 8.50
CA ASP A 203 -23.75 4.92 8.56
C ASP A 203 -24.00 3.56 7.88
N ARG A 204 -24.13 2.51 8.69
CA ARG A 204 -24.27 1.13 8.22
C ARG A 204 -25.52 0.44 8.73
N ASP A 205 -25.94 -0.62 8.05
CA ASP A 205 -26.93 -1.56 8.58
C ASP A 205 -26.25 -2.51 9.58
N LYS A 206 -26.59 -2.38 10.87
CA LYS A 206 -26.02 -3.19 11.94
C LYS A 206 -26.42 -4.67 11.89
N ASN A 207 -27.44 -5.02 11.09
CA ASN A 207 -27.80 -6.42 10.89
C ASN A 207 -26.80 -7.15 9.98
N ILE A 208 -25.98 -6.41 9.20
CA ILE A 208 -24.95 -6.99 8.36
C ILE A 208 -23.63 -6.98 9.16
N PRO A 209 -23.04 -8.15 9.46
CA PRO A 209 -21.73 -8.23 10.09
C PRO A 209 -20.66 -7.56 9.24
N VAL A 210 -19.75 -6.83 9.87
CA VAL A 210 -18.64 -6.14 9.20
C VAL A 210 -17.31 -6.53 9.83
N ALA A 211 -16.31 -6.77 9.01
CA ALA A 211 -14.91 -6.77 9.41
C ALA A 211 -14.18 -5.63 8.71
N TRP A 212 -13.48 -4.79 9.47
CA TRP A 212 -12.71 -3.68 8.92
C TRP A 212 -11.22 -3.94 9.10
N TRP A 213 -10.53 -4.22 8.00
CA TRP A 213 -9.13 -4.61 7.99
C TRP A 213 -8.21 -3.45 7.61
N LEU A 214 -7.43 -2.95 8.57
CA LEU A 214 -6.60 -1.76 8.48
C LEU A 214 -5.17 -2.11 8.04
N HIS A 215 -4.69 -1.43 7.01
CA HIS A 215 -3.35 -1.60 6.41
C HIS A 215 -2.53 -0.31 6.37
N ASP A 216 -3.12 0.82 6.75
CA ASP A 216 -2.66 2.15 6.38
C ASP A 216 -1.57 2.65 7.32
N ALA A 217 -0.61 3.41 6.76
CA ALA A 217 0.39 4.17 7.51
C ALA A 217 -0.24 5.39 8.20
N LEU A 218 0.43 5.95 9.22
CA LEU A 218 -0.11 7.02 10.05
C LEU A 218 -0.55 8.25 9.24
N PHE A 219 0.23 8.64 8.24
CA PHE A 219 -0.05 9.84 7.45
C PHE A 219 -1.36 9.77 6.63
N PHE A 220 -1.87 8.56 6.35
CA PHE A 220 -3.19 8.41 5.72
C PHE A 220 -4.33 8.87 6.61
N TYR A 221 -4.10 8.88 7.93
CA TYR A 221 -5.09 9.31 8.91
C TYR A 221 -5.14 10.82 9.08
N ASP A 222 -4.18 11.58 8.53
CA ASP A 222 -4.17 13.05 8.61
C ASP A 222 -5.37 13.70 7.90
N GLY A 223 -5.98 13.01 6.93
CA GLY A 223 -7.18 13.46 6.22
C GLY A 223 -8.50 12.92 6.78
N VAL A 224 -8.45 12.12 7.85
CA VAL A 224 -9.65 11.49 8.43
C VAL A 224 -10.37 12.47 9.34
N SER A 225 -11.69 12.63 9.14
CA SER A 225 -12.52 13.47 9.98
C SER A 225 -12.81 12.79 11.32
N ALA A 226 -12.49 13.46 12.42
CA ALA A 226 -12.84 13.00 13.77
C ALA A 226 -14.37 12.87 13.93
N GLU A 227 -15.16 13.80 13.35
CA GLU A 227 -16.63 13.74 13.39
C GLU A 227 -17.17 12.46 12.68
N VAL A 228 -16.58 12.05 11.57
CA VAL A 228 -16.95 10.81 10.89
C VAL A 228 -16.56 9.59 11.72
N MET A 229 -15.37 9.60 12.32
CA MET A 229 -14.91 8.52 13.20
C MET A 229 -15.78 8.37 14.46
N ASP A 230 -16.30 9.46 15.01
CA ASP A 230 -17.21 9.45 16.16
C ASP A 230 -18.56 8.79 15.85
N LYS A 231 -19.00 8.81 14.59
CA LYS A 231 -20.23 8.15 14.11
C LYS A 231 -20.08 6.64 13.95
N LEU A 232 -18.85 6.10 13.93
CA LEU A 232 -18.62 4.68 13.77
C LEU A 232 -19.11 3.89 14.98
N GLU A 233 -20.05 2.99 14.74
CA GLU A 233 -20.61 2.11 15.76
C GLU A 233 -20.04 0.70 15.59
N THR A 234 -19.56 0.09 16.69
CA THR A 234 -18.88 -1.22 16.69
C THR A 234 -19.82 -2.41 16.90
N GLU A 235 -21.12 -2.17 17.10
CA GLU A 235 -22.10 -3.25 17.18
C GLU A 235 -22.08 -4.11 15.92
N ASN A 236 -21.89 -5.41 16.05
CA ASN A 236 -21.73 -6.36 14.93
C ASN A 236 -20.63 -5.96 13.94
N MET A 237 -19.51 -5.42 14.47
CA MET A 237 -18.33 -5.03 13.70
C MET A 237 -17.07 -5.48 14.42
N LYS A 238 -16.15 -6.08 13.66
CA LYS A 238 -14.78 -6.42 14.07
C LYS A 238 -13.80 -5.49 13.37
N ILE A 239 -12.72 -5.13 14.07
CA ILE A 239 -11.65 -4.32 13.48
C ILE A 239 -10.37 -5.14 13.52
N TRP A 240 -9.76 -5.35 12.36
CA TRP A 240 -8.51 -6.07 12.21
C TRP A 240 -7.40 -5.11 11.77
N SER A 241 -6.17 -5.42 12.14
CA SER A 241 -5.00 -4.65 11.74
C SER A 241 -3.86 -5.57 11.32
N VAL A 242 -3.12 -5.16 10.28
CA VAL A 242 -1.91 -5.88 9.86
C VAL A 242 -0.76 -5.75 10.87
N GLY A 243 -0.92 -4.90 11.88
CA GLY A 243 0.10 -4.69 12.90
C GLY A 243 -0.10 -3.43 13.73
N PRO A 244 0.89 -3.05 14.56
CA PRO A 244 0.71 -2.03 15.59
C PRO A 244 0.57 -0.60 15.04
N ILE A 245 0.97 -0.33 13.80
CA ILE A 245 0.93 1.04 13.26
C ILE A 245 -0.52 1.42 12.93
N PRO A 246 -1.29 0.68 12.09
CA PRO A 246 -2.69 1.01 11.84
C PRO A 246 -3.56 0.92 13.10
N GLU A 247 -3.28 -0.05 14.00
CA GLU A 247 -3.96 -0.13 15.30
C GLU A 247 -3.79 1.16 16.11
N ARG A 248 -2.55 1.61 16.27
CA ARG A 248 -2.26 2.85 16.99
C ARG A 248 -2.91 4.06 16.32
N ALA A 249 -2.89 4.11 14.98
CA ALA A 249 -3.46 5.21 14.22
C ALA A 249 -4.98 5.32 14.43
N VAL A 250 -5.73 4.24 14.29
CA VAL A 250 -7.18 4.27 14.48
C VAL A 250 -7.56 4.58 15.94
N LYS A 251 -6.77 4.12 16.91
CA LYS A 251 -6.95 4.39 18.34
C LYS A 251 -6.67 5.84 18.74
N THR A 252 -6.03 6.66 17.91
CA THR A 252 -5.95 8.12 18.17
C THR A 252 -7.30 8.80 18.04
N PHE A 253 -8.19 8.29 17.20
CA PHE A 253 -9.57 8.76 17.05
C PHE A 253 -10.52 8.06 18.02
N ARG A 254 -10.38 6.74 18.12
CA ARG A 254 -11.31 5.89 18.90
C ARG A 254 -10.49 4.95 19.80
N PRO A 255 -10.06 5.43 21.00
CA PRO A 255 -9.32 4.63 21.97
C PRO A 255 -10.08 3.40 22.49
N ASP A 256 -11.40 3.43 22.39
CA ASP A 256 -12.33 2.35 22.76
C ASP A 256 -12.36 1.17 21.77
N PHE A 257 -11.81 1.34 20.56
CA PHE A 257 -11.82 0.27 19.57
C PHE A 257 -10.98 -0.94 20.01
N HIS A 258 -11.62 -2.10 19.99
CA HIS A 258 -10.92 -3.38 20.11
C HIS A 258 -10.42 -3.78 18.72
N VAL A 259 -9.10 -3.93 18.57
CA VAL A 259 -8.44 -4.24 17.30
C VAL A 259 -7.69 -5.55 17.44
N GLU A 260 -7.96 -6.49 16.53
CA GLU A 260 -7.33 -7.81 16.49
C GLU A 260 -6.25 -7.87 15.40
N ASP A 261 -5.16 -8.59 15.66
CA ASP A 261 -4.07 -8.76 14.69
C ASP A 261 -4.48 -9.74 13.58
N LEU A 262 -4.46 -9.27 12.32
CA LEU A 262 -4.55 -10.11 11.13
C LEU A 262 -3.46 -9.76 10.14
N LEU A 263 -2.37 -10.51 10.15
CA LEU A 263 -1.31 -10.40 9.14
C LEU A 263 -1.80 -10.97 7.81
N TYR A 264 -1.34 -10.37 6.71
CA TYR A 264 -1.54 -10.93 5.37
C TYR A 264 -0.69 -12.19 5.14
N GLY A 265 -1.05 -12.98 4.12
CA GLY A 265 -0.27 -14.10 3.62
C GLY A 265 0.57 -13.71 2.39
N VAL A 266 1.73 -14.30 2.28
CA VAL A 266 2.59 -14.26 1.09
C VAL A 266 2.75 -15.67 0.54
N ALA A 267 2.52 -15.85 -0.75
CA ALA A 267 2.65 -17.14 -1.43
C ALA A 267 4.12 -17.62 -1.45
N ASP A 268 4.33 -18.92 -1.29
CA ASP A 268 5.66 -19.53 -1.25
C ASP A 268 6.15 -19.89 -2.65
N GLN A 269 6.81 -18.96 -3.30
CA GLN A 269 7.35 -19.14 -4.65
C GLN A 269 8.30 -20.36 -4.78
N LYS A 270 9.02 -20.74 -3.73
CA LYS A 270 9.90 -21.92 -3.73
C LYS A 270 9.09 -23.24 -3.76
N LYS A 271 7.96 -23.28 -3.04
CA LYS A 271 7.07 -24.46 -3.05
C LYS A 271 6.33 -24.59 -4.37
N GLU A 272 5.82 -23.48 -4.90
CA GLU A 272 5.08 -23.47 -6.17
C GLU A 272 5.96 -23.91 -7.35
N LYS A 273 7.21 -23.47 -7.44
CA LYS A 273 8.15 -23.96 -8.45
C LYS A 273 8.43 -25.47 -8.33
N ASN A 274 8.60 -25.96 -7.11
CA ASN A 274 8.82 -27.41 -6.89
C ASN A 274 7.58 -28.28 -7.16
N GLU A 275 6.38 -27.72 -7.04
CA GLU A 275 5.12 -28.41 -7.37
C GLU A 275 4.83 -28.36 -8.87
N LEU A 276 5.19 -27.27 -9.55
CA LEU A 276 5.12 -27.14 -11.02
C LEU A 276 6.04 -28.10 -11.73
N ASP A 277 7.25 -28.32 -11.23
CA ASP A 277 8.18 -29.35 -11.72
C ASP A 277 7.63 -30.78 -11.50
N ARG A 278 6.61 -30.97 -10.67
CA ARG A 278 5.94 -32.25 -10.41
C ARG A 278 4.60 -32.41 -11.13
N HIS A 279 3.92 -31.35 -11.49
CA HIS A 279 2.64 -31.37 -12.19
C HIS A 279 2.56 -30.24 -13.21
N ASP A 280 2.84 -30.58 -14.47
CA ASP A 280 2.68 -29.72 -15.64
C ASP A 280 1.19 -29.40 -15.84
N ASN A 281 0.65 -28.43 -15.10
CA ASN A 281 -0.59 -27.69 -15.36
C ASN A 281 -1.11 -27.00 -14.09
N ASN A 282 -0.84 -25.75 -13.93
CA ASN A 282 -1.66 -24.67 -13.31
C ASN A 282 -0.86 -23.61 -12.57
N SER A 283 -0.17 -22.75 -13.27
CA SER A 283 0.14 -21.42 -12.76
C SER A 283 -0.18 -20.37 -13.82
N LYS A 284 -1.44 -19.97 -13.87
CA LYS A 284 -1.92 -18.92 -14.79
C LYS A 284 -1.44 -17.51 -14.42
N LEU A 285 -1.13 -17.27 -13.14
CA LEU A 285 -0.65 -15.96 -12.67
C LEU A 285 0.68 -15.54 -13.33
N ILE A 286 1.58 -16.51 -13.56
CA ILE A 286 2.90 -16.27 -14.15
C ILE A 286 2.83 -15.98 -15.67
N ARG A 287 1.82 -16.52 -16.38
CA ARG A 287 1.72 -16.40 -17.85
C ARG A 287 1.18 -15.07 -18.36
N LEU A 288 0.46 -14.31 -17.56
CA LEU A 288 -0.15 -13.03 -17.98
C LEU A 288 0.79 -11.81 -17.91
N ILE A 289 1.98 -12.00 -17.30
CA ILE A 289 2.99 -10.94 -17.15
C ILE A 289 4.07 -11.01 -18.25
N ASP A 290 4.04 -12.05 -19.12
CA ASP A 290 5.15 -12.46 -19.99
C ASP A 290 5.15 -11.86 -21.43
N GLU A 291 4.38 -10.79 -21.72
CA GLU A 291 4.26 -10.25 -23.11
C GLU A 291 5.32 -9.20 -23.50
N ASP A 292 6.33 -8.91 -22.68
CA ASP A 292 7.37 -7.93 -23.04
C ASP A 292 8.81 -8.47 -22.90
N LYS A 293 9.11 -9.54 -23.67
CA LYS A 293 10.46 -10.16 -23.71
C LYS A 293 11.38 -9.47 -24.71
N ASN A 294 12.18 -8.48 -24.25
CA ASN A 294 13.45 -8.15 -24.93
C ASN A 294 14.44 -7.40 -24.00
N ARG A 295 14.89 -8.01 -22.92
CA ARG A 295 16.08 -7.56 -22.19
C ARG A 295 17.03 -8.73 -21.90
N LYS A 296 18.29 -8.55 -22.31
CA LYS A 296 19.37 -9.52 -22.14
C LYS A 296 19.68 -9.74 -20.67
N GLU A 297 19.71 -11.02 -20.24
CA GLU A 297 20.21 -11.44 -18.93
C GLU A 297 21.67 -11.03 -18.72
N PRO A 298 22.04 -10.49 -17.55
CA PRO A 298 23.45 -10.42 -17.19
C PRO A 298 23.89 -11.79 -16.65
N GLN A 299 24.42 -12.63 -17.54
CA GLN A 299 25.19 -13.81 -17.15
C GLN A 299 26.55 -13.36 -16.63
N GLY A 300 26.75 -13.34 -15.31
CA GLY A 300 28.04 -13.10 -14.68
C GLY A 300 28.21 -13.99 -13.44
N LYS A 301 29.35 -14.70 -13.36
CA LYS A 301 29.82 -15.43 -12.17
C LYS A 301 29.63 -14.57 -10.93
N ARG A 302 29.08 -15.16 -9.85
CA ARG A 302 29.03 -14.57 -8.50
C ARG A 302 30.44 -14.07 -8.15
N ILE A 303 30.61 -12.75 -8.19
CA ILE A 303 31.77 -12.06 -7.64
C ILE A 303 31.54 -12.13 -6.12
N ASP A 304 32.60 -12.30 -5.32
CA ASP A 304 32.56 -12.40 -3.83
C ASP A 304 32.09 -11.08 -3.14
N LYS A 305 31.02 -10.48 -3.63
CA LYS A 305 30.44 -9.26 -3.08
C LYS A 305 29.12 -9.55 -2.38
N ILE A 306 28.94 -8.94 -1.20
CA ILE A 306 27.64 -8.98 -0.49
C ILE A 306 26.65 -8.07 -1.21
N ARG A 307 25.48 -8.62 -1.54
CA ARG A 307 24.43 -7.92 -2.28
C ARG A 307 23.32 -7.50 -1.32
N PHE A 308 23.18 -6.19 -1.17
CA PHE A 308 22.08 -5.57 -0.44
C PHE A 308 20.99 -5.10 -1.41
N ILE A 309 19.72 -5.27 -1.05
CA ILE A 309 18.60 -4.83 -1.89
C ILE A 309 17.60 -4.03 -1.05
N THR A 310 17.10 -2.93 -1.60
CA THR A 310 15.93 -2.21 -1.08
C THR A 310 14.89 -2.13 -2.19
N ILE A 311 13.62 -2.45 -1.87
CA ILE A 311 12.53 -2.56 -2.86
C ILE A 311 11.34 -1.72 -2.44
N GLY A 312 10.82 -0.93 -3.35
CA GLY A 312 9.62 -0.11 -3.19
C GLY A 312 9.71 1.24 -3.89
N TYR A 313 8.64 2.02 -3.85
CA TYR A 313 8.66 3.41 -4.31
C TYR A 313 9.77 4.19 -3.63
N ILE A 314 10.55 4.95 -4.39
CA ILE A 314 11.57 5.83 -3.83
C ILE A 314 10.87 7.09 -3.32
N GLU A 315 10.63 7.13 -2.02
CA GLU A 315 9.90 8.21 -1.34
C GLU A 315 10.40 8.41 0.10
N TYR A 316 10.14 9.59 0.67
CA TYR A 316 10.60 9.96 2.01
C TYR A 316 10.25 8.94 3.10
N ARG A 317 9.04 8.41 3.07
CA ARG A 317 8.55 7.42 4.03
C ARG A 317 9.37 6.12 4.01
N LYS A 318 9.81 5.70 2.83
CA LYS A 318 10.58 4.45 2.64
C LYS A 318 12.06 4.60 3.02
N GLY A 319 12.58 5.82 3.19
CA GLY A 319 13.89 6.08 3.79
C GLY A 319 15.09 5.66 2.96
N GLN A 320 14.97 5.55 1.63
CA GLN A 320 16.10 5.19 0.77
C GLN A 320 17.25 6.21 0.86
N ASP A 321 16.97 7.46 1.20
CA ASP A 321 17.95 8.51 1.53
C ASP A 321 18.79 8.17 2.77
N ILE A 322 18.18 7.53 3.78
CA ILE A 322 18.90 7.04 4.97
C ILE A 322 19.88 5.94 4.58
N LEU A 323 19.47 5.01 3.70
CA LEU A 323 20.35 3.97 3.19
C LEU A 323 21.49 4.57 2.36
N LEU A 324 21.19 5.53 1.47
CA LEU A 324 22.20 6.22 0.68
C LEU A 324 23.26 6.90 1.56
N GLU A 325 22.81 7.62 2.59
CA GLU A 325 23.73 8.26 3.54
C GLU A 325 24.55 7.23 4.33
N ALA A 326 23.97 6.10 4.73
CA ALA A 326 24.68 5.00 5.37
C ALA A 326 25.78 4.42 4.47
N ILE A 327 25.49 4.22 3.17
CA ILE A 327 26.45 3.75 2.17
C ILE A 327 27.60 4.75 1.97
N ARG A 328 27.31 6.04 1.97
CA ARG A 328 28.35 7.09 1.85
C ARG A 328 29.34 7.11 3.01
N ARG A 329 28.88 6.71 4.19
CA ARG A 329 29.70 6.62 5.42
C ARG A 329 30.63 5.41 5.44
N LEU A 330 30.37 4.39 4.61
CA LEU A 330 31.24 3.23 4.51
C LEU A 330 32.62 3.63 3.99
N ARG A 331 33.67 3.08 4.61
CA ARG A 331 35.02 3.23 4.09
C ARG A 331 35.09 2.61 2.68
N PRO A 332 35.82 3.22 1.73
CA PRO A 332 35.91 2.74 0.35
C PRO A 332 36.36 1.27 0.22
N ASP A 333 37.32 0.84 1.05
CA ASP A 333 37.84 -0.53 1.06
C ASP A 333 36.83 -1.59 1.57
N VAL A 334 35.84 -1.15 2.34
CA VAL A 334 34.71 -1.98 2.77
C VAL A 334 33.61 -1.95 1.72
N ARG A 335 33.22 -0.76 1.25
CA ARG A 335 32.13 -0.55 0.29
C ARG A 335 32.33 -1.31 -1.02
N GLN A 336 33.55 -1.35 -1.54
CA GLN A 336 33.91 -2.09 -2.77
C GLN A 336 33.59 -3.59 -2.72
N LYS A 337 33.40 -4.17 -1.53
CA LYS A 337 33.04 -5.57 -1.33
C LYS A 337 31.53 -5.81 -1.32
N ALA A 338 30.71 -4.80 -1.63
CA ALA A 338 29.27 -4.88 -1.66
C ALA A 338 28.70 -4.34 -2.96
N GLU A 339 27.42 -4.64 -3.19
CA GLU A 339 26.56 -4.05 -4.20
C GLU A 339 25.23 -3.66 -3.54
N PHE A 340 24.68 -2.50 -3.90
CA PHE A 340 23.47 -1.95 -3.31
C PHE A 340 22.41 -1.70 -4.38
N PHE A 341 21.37 -2.51 -4.42
CA PHE A 341 20.29 -2.41 -5.39
C PHE A 341 19.14 -1.57 -4.83
N PHE A 342 18.78 -0.51 -5.54
CA PHE A 342 17.59 0.31 -5.30
C PHE A 342 16.57 -0.02 -6.38
N VAL A 343 15.54 -0.77 -6.00
CA VAL A 343 14.54 -1.34 -6.93
C VAL A 343 13.19 -0.69 -6.68
N GLY A 344 12.59 -0.12 -7.72
CA GLY A 344 11.25 0.43 -7.65
C GLY A 344 11.06 1.71 -8.45
N GLN A 345 9.87 2.27 -8.38
CA GLN A 345 9.52 3.47 -9.12
C GLN A 345 10.32 4.68 -8.62
N ASN A 346 10.90 5.43 -9.55
CA ASN A 346 11.89 6.47 -9.33
C ASN A 346 11.48 7.83 -9.92
N THR A 347 10.20 8.14 -9.93
CA THR A 347 9.66 9.39 -10.52
C THR A 347 9.57 10.57 -9.52
N SER A 348 9.87 10.35 -8.24
CA SER A 348 9.85 11.39 -7.22
C SER A 348 11.09 12.31 -7.32
N LEU A 349 10.99 13.53 -6.77
CA LEU A 349 12.16 14.44 -6.65
C LEU A 349 13.28 13.78 -5.85
N MET A 350 12.94 13.10 -4.75
CA MET A 350 13.91 12.33 -3.95
C MET A 350 14.59 11.25 -4.79
N ALA A 351 13.87 10.59 -5.69
CA ALA A 351 14.46 9.57 -6.56
C ALA A 351 15.48 10.18 -7.54
N GLN A 352 15.21 11.39 -8.05
CA GLN A 352 16.14 12.11 -8.90
C GLN A 352 17.42 12.47 -8.13
N GLU A 353 17.29 12.99 -6.90
CA GLU A 353 18.44 13.29 -6.02
C GLU A 353 19.25 12.01 -5.70
N ILE A 354 18.58 10.91 -5.40
CA ILE A 354 19.25 9.62 -5.14
C ILE A 354 19.99 9.14 -6.39
N MET A 355 19.38 9.24 -7.58
CA MET A 355 20.01 8.82 -8.84
C MET A 355 21.25 9.67 -9.19
N GLU A 356 21.18 10.98 -8.94
CA GLU A 356 22.31 11.88 -9.13
C GLU A 356 23.49 11.49 -8.25
N ILE A 357 23.25 11.34 -6.94
CA ILE A 357 24.30 10.93 -5.98
C ILE A 357 24.81 9.51 -6.26
N ALA A 358 23.90 8.59 -6.63
CA ALA A 358 24.25 7.19 -6.95
C ALA A 358 25.18 7.12 -8.16
N GLY A 359 25.09 8.04 -9.11
CA GLY A 359 25.99 8.11 -10.27
C GLY A 359 27.47 8.23 -9.91
N ASP A 360 27.79 8.78 -8.74
CA ASP A 360 29.16 8.93 -8.22
C ASP A 360 29.64 7.72 -7.41
N ILE A 361 28.77 6.74 -7.13
CA ILE A 361 29.05 5.58 -6.27
C ILE A 361 28.85 4.29 -7.08
N PRO A 362 29.91 3.68 -7.63
CA PRO A 362 29.78 2.56 -8.59
C PRO A 362 29.18 1.28 -7.94
N GLU A 363 29.12 1.19 -6.62
CA GLU A 363 28.53 0.06 -5.91
C GLU A 363 26.99 0.18 -5.81
N ILE A 364 26.38 1.33 -6.19
CA ILE A 364 24.93 1.53 -6.18
C ILE A 364 24.35 1.28 -7.57
N ILE A 365 23.28 0.50 -7.61
CA ILE A 365 22.57 0.12 -8.84
C ILE A 365 21.09 0.52 -8.65
N VAL A 366 20.61 1.47 -9.45
CA VAL A 366 19.20 1.87 -9.45
C VAL A 366 18.53 1.26 -10.68
N THR A 367 17.58 0.35 -10.48
CA THR A 367 16.97 -0.41 -11.58
C THR A 367 15.74 0.26 -12.18
N GLY A 368 15.06 1.14 -11.43
CA GLY A 368 13.71 1.58 -11.75
C GLY A 368 12.65 0.51 -11.40
N PRO A 369 11.41 0.67 -11.88
CA PRO A 369 10.35 -0.31 -11.65
C PRO A 369 10.64 -1.61 -12.39
N VAL A 370 10.39 -2.73 -11.71
CA VAL A 370 10.51 -4.09 -12.24
C VAL A 370 9.23 -4.86 -11.97
N ASP A 371 8.98 -5.93 -12.72
CA ASP A 371 7.84 -6.80 -12.49
C ASP A 371 8.06 -7.76 -11.28
N ARG A 372 7.02 -8.51 -10.94
CA ARG A 372 7.06 -9.42 -9.77
C ARG A 372 8.04 -10.59 -9.96
N GLU A 373 8.18 -11.10 -11.16
CA GLU A 373 9.13 -12.18 -11.47
C GLU A 373 10.57 -11.70 -11.28
N GLU A 374 10.87 -10.47 -11.72
CA GLU A 374 12.19 -9.88 -11.54
C GLU A 374 12.47 -9.54 -10.06
N VAL A 375 11.45 -9.10 -9.28
CA VAL A 375 11.57 -8.94 -7.81
C VAL A 375 11.98 -10.28 -7.18
N ASP A 376 11.31 -11.38 -7.54
CA ASP A 376 11.60 -12.72 -7.04
C ASP A 376 13.04 -13.16 -7.37
N LYS A 377 13.48 -12.93 -8.61
CA LYS A 377 14.86 -13.22 -9.03
C LYS A 377 15.90 -12.39 -8.27
N LEU A 378 15.66 -11.09 -8.12
CA LEU A 378 16.56 -10.19 -7.41
C LEU A 378 16.65 -10.54 -5.93
N LEU A 379 15.53 -10.86 -5.27
CA LEU A 379 15.54 -11.33 -3.89
C LEU A 379 16.32 -12.63 -3.74
N ASN A 380 16.07 -13.61 -4.61
CA ASN A 380 16.79 -14.89 -4.57
C ASN A 380 18.32 -14.76 -4.82
N GLN A 381 18.75 -13.67 -5.43
CA GLN A 381 20.17 -13.37 -5.69
C GLN A 381 20.79 -12.44 -4.64
N SER A 382 20.02 -11.93 -3.69
CA SER A 382 20.46 -10.99 -2.69
C SER A 382 20.85 -11.69 -1.38
N ASP A 383 21.80 -11.11 -0.66
CA ASP A 383 22.26 -11.62 0.63
C ASP A 383 21.52 -10.96 1.80
N VAL A 384 21.00 -9.72 1.61
CA VAL A 384 20.32 -8.95 2.64
C VAL A 384 19.29 -8.01 2.03
N LEU A 385 18.07 -8.01 2.56
CA LEU A 385 17.09 -6.95 2.31
C LEU A 385 17.30 -5.81 3.31
N VAL A 386 17.28 -4.56 2.84
CA VAL A 386 17.30 -3.36 3.70
C VAL A 386 15.96 -2.63 3.58
N CYS A 387 15.23 -2.49 4.71
CA CYS A 387 14.01 -1.70 4.83
C CYS A 387 14.27 -0.49 5.74
N PRO A 388 14.79 0.64 5.22
CA PRO A 388 15.17 1.79 6.03
C PRO A 388 14.00 2.73 6.31
N SER A 389 12.78 2.25 6.20
CA SER A 389 11.55 3.04 6.26
C SER A 389 11.45 3.88 7.53
N ARG A 390 11.06 5.15 7.39
CA ARG A 390 10.66 6.01 8.51
C ARG A 390 9.35 5.53 9.12
N GLU A 391 8.53 4.93 8.27
CA GLU A 391 7.29 4.28 8.69
C GLU A 391 6.83 3.28 7.61
N ASP A 392 6.50 2.08 8.03
CA ASP A 392 5.87 1.08 7.17
C ASP A 392 4.99 0.15 8.01
N PRO A 393 3.68 0.10 7.79
CA PRO A 393 2.78 -0.76 8.56
C PRO A 393 3.19 -2.22 8.57
N MET A 394 3.44 -2.78 7.38
CA MET A 394 3.87 -4.18 7.22
C MET A 394 4.33 -4.41 5.77
N PRO A 395 5.60 -4.11 5.44
CA PRO A 395 6.10 -4.25 4.08
C PRO A 395 6.08 -5.70 3.61
N THR A 396 5.37 -5.97 2.51
CA THR A 396 5.29 -7.32 1.93
C THR A 396 6.65 -7.83 1.49
N VAL A 397 7.51 -6.95 1.00
CA VAL A 397 8.87 -7.29 0.58
C VAL A 397 9.72 -7.89 1.69
N ALA A 398 9.48 -7.54 2.96
CA ALA A 398 10.19 -8.16 4.08
C ALA A 398 9.79 -9.64 4.25
N ALA A 399 8.49 -9.95 4.11
CA ALA A 399 8.02 -11.32 4.12
C ALA A 399 8.48 -12.10 2.88
N GLU A 400 8.52 -11.47 1.71
CA GLU A 400 9.06 -12.04 0.48
C GLU A 400 10.56 -12.36 0.60
N ALA A 401 11.36 -11.47 1.18
CA ALA A 401 12.78 -11.73 1.45
C ALA A 401 12.96 -12.90 2.42
N MET A 402 12.24 -12.89 3.53
CA MET A 402 12.28 -13.99 4.51
C MET A 402 11.84 -15.32 3.88
N MET A 403 10.89 -15.31 2.96
CA MET A 403 10.48 -16.49 2.18
C MET A 403 11.65 -17.06 1.36
N HIS A 404 12.51 -16.19 0.81
CA HIS A 404 13.73 -16.57 0.08
C HIS A 404 14.94 -16.90 0.97
N GLU A 405 14.80 -16.91 2.29
CA GLU A 405 15.91 -17.06 3.24
C GLU A 405 16.89 -15.87 3.20
N VAL A 406 16.40 -14.70 2.83
CA VAL A 406 17.15 -13.45 2.83
C VAL A 406 16.85 -12.71 4.15
N PRO A 407 17.84 -12.51 5.02
CA PRO A 407 17.64 -11.77 6.26
C PRO A 407 17.36 -10.30 5.99
N CYS A 408 16.62 -9.66 6.92
CA CYS A 408 16.20 -8.27 6.79
C CYS A 408 16.98 -7.38 7.76
N LEU A 409 17.55 -6.27 7.26
CA LEU A 409 17.91 -5.10 8.03
C LEU A 409 16.72 -4.15 8.00
N ILE A 410 16.08 -3.91 9.14
CA ILE A 410 14.77 -3.24 9.16
C ILE A 410 14.75 -2.16 10.24
N SER A 411 14.14 -1.01 9.92
CA SER A 411 14.00 0.03 10.95
C SER A 411 12.96 -0.37 12.02
N ASN A 412 13.13 0.12 13.23
CA ASN A 412 12.25 -0.14 14.37
C ASN A 412 10.83 0.48 14.21
N THR A 413 10.62 1.31 13.21
CA THR A 413 9.33 1.90 12.82
C THR A 413 8.62 1.12 11.73
N THR A 414 9.12 -0.06 11.41
CA THR A 414 8.51 -1.02 10.47
C THR A 414 7.74 -2.07 11.27
N GLY A 415 6.49 -2.34 10.90
CA GLY A 415 5.64 -3.30 11.63
C GLY A 415 6.23 -4.71 11.69
N THR A 416 6.97 -5.12 10.67
CA THR A 416 7.66 -6.42 10.63
C THR A 416 8.74 -6.56 11.70
N ALA A 417 9.34 -5.46 12.21
CA ALA A 417 10.36 -5.50 13.24
C ALA A 417 9.87 -6.23 14.52
N ARG A 418 8.58 -6.17 14.83
CA ARG A 418 7.96 -6.86 15.97
C ARG A 418 8.15 -8.39 15.95
N TYR A 419 8.31 -8.96 14.76
CA TYR A 419 8.36 -10.42 14.57
C TYR A 419 9.80 -10.96 14.47
N LEU A 420 10.79 -10.08 14.39
CA LEU A 420 12.20 -10.43 14.32
C LEU A 420 12.83 -10.44 15.72
N ARG A 421 13.64 -11.45 15.98
CA ARG A 421 14.58 -11.43 17.09
C ARG A 421 15.88 -10.85 16.56
N ASP A 422 16.30 -9.73 17.13
CA ASP A 422 17.47 -8.99 16.72
C ASP A 422 18.72 -9.88 16.76
N ASP A 423 19.63 -9.71 15.80
CA ASP A 423 20.83 -10.52 15.56
C ASP A 423 20.60 -12.03 15.29
N LEU A 424 19.35 -12.51 15.31
CA LEU A 424 19.02 -13.92 15.09
C LEU A 424 18.25 -14.17 13.78
N ASP A 425 17.16 -13.44 13.55
CA ASP A 425 16.26 -13.62 12.43
C ASP A 425 16.40 -12.47 11.41
N GLY A 426 17.08 -11.39 11.80
CA GLY A 426 17.33 -10.15 11.09
C GLY A 426 17.99 -9.16 12.04
N ILE A 427 18.13 -7.92 11.60
CA ILE A 427 18.73 -6.85 12.42
C ILE A 427 17.77 -5.66 12.43
N VAL A 428 17.47 -5.17 13.63
CA VAL A 428 16.60 -4.02 13.83
C VAL A 428 17.44 -2.80 14.20
N PHE A 429 17.32 -1.71 13.45
CA PHE A 429 18.03 -0.47 13.71
C PHE A 429 17.06 0.70 13.94
N GLN A 430 17.56 1.78 14.54
CA GLN A 430 16.76 2.97 14.80
C GLN A 430 16.45 3.72 13.51
N SER A 431 15.19 4.00 13.26
CA SER A 431 14.73 4.77 12.11
C SER A 431 15.42 6.13 12.05
N GLY A 432 15.84 6.55 10.83
CA GLY A 432 16.55 7.80 10.62
C GLY A 432 18.04 7.77 10.97
N ASN A 433 18.55 6.70 11.61
CA ASN A 433 19.93 6.61 12.05
C ASN A 433 20.84 5.98 10.98
N ALA A 434 21.30 6.83 10.03
CA ALA A 434 22.21 6.40 8.97
C ALA A 434 23.58 5.92 9.48
N GLU A 435 24.06 6.43 10.64
CA GLU A 435 25.32 5.99 11.25
C GLU A 435 25.20 4.54 11.74
N GLN A 436 24.17 4.23 12.53
CA GLN A 436 23.91 2.86 12.99
C GLN A 436 23.73 1.90 11.82
N LEU A 437 22.96 2.30 10.78
CA LEU A 437 22.77 1.49 9.58
C LEU A 437 24.12 1.24 8.88
N GLY A 438 24.97 2.27 8.75
CA GLY A 438 26.31 2.15 8.17
C GLY A 438 27.19 1.16 8.93
N ASP A 439 27.17 1.18 10.26
CA ASP A 439 27.89 0.23 11.11
C ASP A 439 27.40 -1.22 10.90
N VAL A 440 26.09 -1.42 10.80
CA VAL A 440 25.49 -2.73 10.53
C VAL A 440 25.86 -3.23 9.14
N LEU A 441 25.76 -2.39 8.10
CA LEU A 441 26.21 -2.72 6.74
C LEU A 441 27.68 -3.12 6.73
N SER A 442 28.55 -2.36 7.42
CA SER A 442 29.98 -2.66 7.52
C SER A 442 30.24 -4.02 8.17
N LYS A 443 29.51 -4.35 9.26
CA LYS A 443 29.62 -5.66 9.94
C LYS A 443 29.15 -6.82 9.04
N CYS A 444 28.07 -6.64 8.28
CA CYS A 444 27.62 -7.63 7.30
C CYS A 444 28.71 -7.88 6.24
N ILE A 445 29.27 -6.81 5.64
CA ILE A 445 30.29 -6.88 4.59
C ILE A 445 31.58 -7.54 5.11
N GLN A 446 31.93 -7.33 6.36
CA GLN A 446 33.13 -7.90 6.98
C GLN A 446 32.92 -9.32 7.53
N GLY A 447 31.73 -9.91 7.36
CA GLY A 447 31.43 -11.28 7.78
C GLY A 447 31.24 -11.44 9.31
N TYR A 448 30.89 -10.36 10.01
CA TYR A 448 30.60 -10.45 11.44
C TYR A 448 29.34 -11.26 11.73
N TYR A 449 28.35 -11.18 10.83
CA TYR A 449 27.10 -11.93 10.90
C TYR A 449 27.16 -13.17 9.99
N ASP A 450 26.64 -14.28 10.48
CA ASP A 450 26.35 -15.47 9.68
C ASP A 450 25.00 -15.25 8.96
N LEU A 451 25.06 -14.55 7.81
CA LEU A 451 23.87 -14.16 7.05
C LEU A 451 23.06 -15.37 6.55
N GLU A 452 23.74 -16.49 6.24
CA GLU A 452 23.05 -17.72 5.82
C GLU A 452 22.23 -18.33 6.95
N ARG A 453 22.78 -18.41 8.16
CA ARG A 453 22.05 -18.88 9.35
C ARG A 453 20.89 -17.94 9.69
N MET A 454 21.14 -16.63 9.60
CA MET A 454 20.12 -15.60 9.85
C MET A 454 18.98 -15.71 8.83
N GLY A 455 19.28 -15.95 7.56
CA GLY A 455 18.30 -16.17 6.50
C GLY A 455 17.46 -17.43 6.75
N ARG A 456 18.06 -18.55 7.16
CA ARG A 456 17.28 -19.75 7.55
C ARG A 456 16.36 -19.48 8.76
N ASN A 457 16.75 -18.64 9.68
CA ASN A 457 15.90 -18.24 10.80
C ASN A 457 14.79 -17.30 10.33
N ALA A 458 15.09 -16.34 9.44
CA ALA A 458 14.10 -15.45 8.81
C ALA A 458 13.03 -16.28 8.08
N ARG A 459 13.40 -17.34 7.38
CA ARG A 459 12.46 -18.27 6.75
C ARG A 459 11.47 -18.86 7.75
N ARG A 460 11.91 -19.25 8.94
CA ARG A 460 11.00 -19.77 10.00
C ARG A 460 10.05 -18.69 10.51
N VAL A 461 10.48 -17.42 10.52
CA VAL A 461 9.59 -16.29 10.84
C VAL A 461 8.51 -16.15 9.76
N TYR A 462 8.90 -16.20 8.47
CA TYR A 462 7.93 -16.21 7.37
C TYR A 462 6.94 -17.37 7.50
N GLU A 463 7.40 -18.60 7.68
CA GLU A 463 6.53 -19.79 7.79
C GLU A 463 5.54 -19.67 8.94
N LYS A 464 5.98 -19.12 10.07
CA LYS A 464 5.14 -18.96 11.28
C LYS A 464 4.12 -17.83 11.16
N TYR A 465 4.48 -16.73 10.52
CA TYR A 465 3.68 -15.50 10.60
C TYR A 465 3.13 -15.02 9.25
N PHE A 466 3.82 -15.26 8.14
CA PHE A 466 3.54 -14.63 6.86
C PHE A 466 3.20 -15.61 5.74
N SER A 467 3.31 -16.92 5.96
CA SER A 467 2.91 -17.92 4.96
C SER A 467 1.40 -17.91 4.72
N MET A 468 0.97 -18.35 3.54
CA MET A 468 -0.45 -18.49 3.22
C MET A 468 -1.18 -19.41 4.21
N GLU A 469 -0.53 -20.48 4.67
CA GLU A 469 -1.08 -21.38 5.69
C GLU A 469 -1.31 -20.65 7.03
N ALA A 470 -0.32 -19.89 7.49
CA ALA A 470 -0.44 -19.11 8.72
C ALA A 470 -1.53 -18.03 8.61
N PHE A 471 -1.65 -17.40 7.45
CA PHE A 471 -2.71 -16.44 7.16
C PHE A 471 -4.08 -17.11 7.17
N GLU A 472 -4.26 -18.18 6.40
CA GLU A 472 -5.53 -18.92 6.30
C GLU A 472 -6.04 -19.34 7.67
N ASN A 473 -5.19 -19.91 8.52
CA ASN A 473 -5.57 -20.34 9.87
C ASN A 473 -6.06 -19.17 10.75
N ARG A 474 -5.36 -18.03 10.73
CA ARG A 474 -5.78 -16.84 11.49
C ARG A 474 -7.06 -16.22 10.92
N PHE A 475 -7.11 -16.04 9.60
CA PHE A 475 -8.24 -15.45 8.92
C PHE A 475 -9.52 -16.25 9.16
N MET A 476 -9.49 -17.56 8.98
CA MET A 476 -10.66 -18.40 9.21
C MET A 476 -11.09 -18.41 10.68
N SER A 477 -10.14 -18.40 11.62
CA SER A 477 -10.49 -18.28 13.04
C SER A 477 -11.22 -16.96 13.36
N LEU A 478 -10.83 -15.84 12.74
CA LEU A 478 -11.50 -14.55 12.90
C LEU A 478 -12.87 -14.53 12.20
N ILE A 479 -12.99 -15.14 11.02
CA ILE A 479 -14.28 -15.28 10.31
C ILE A 479 -15.28 -16.06 11.19
N GLU A 480 -14.90 -17.20 11.72
CA GLU A 480 -15.76 -18.01 12.58
C GLU A 480 -16.23 -17.22 13.84
N GLN A 481 -15.34 -16.43 14.45
CA GLN A 481 -15.70 -15.59 15.61
C GLN A 481 -16.58 -14.38 15.24
N THR A 482 -16.60 -13.96 14.00
CA THR A 482 -17.42 -12.82 13.53
C THR A 482 -18.85 -13.28 13.22
N TRP A 483 -19.03 -14.56 12.90
CA TRP A 483 -20.30 -15.15 12.46
C TRP A 483 -21.08 -15.88 13.55
N THR A 484 -20.46 -16.16 14.70
CA THR A 484 -21.14 -16.75 15.86
C THR A 484 -21.61 -15.69 16.83
#